data_00d858b18094addcd0709dbb11883814
#
_entry.id   00d858b18094addcd0709dbb11883814
#
_cell.length_a   1.000
_cell.length_b   1.000
_cell.length_c   1.000
_cell.angle_alpha   90.00
_cell.angle_beta   90.00
_cell.angle_gamma   90.00
#
_symmetry.space_group_name_H-M   'P 1'
#
loop_
_entity.id
_entity.type
_entity.pdbx_description
1 polymer ?
#
loop_
_entity_poly.entity_id
_entity_poly.type
_entity_poly.pdbx_seq_one_letter_code
_entity_poly.pdbx_strand_id
1 'polypeptide(L)'
;MRQAIILTTLTFLFLGGCAPATPAVTEAKPIRKNLRLEEKTQKPFRIVFYDFDQTLPVIHVFHETKGADDVSGKNDQFFIDAFGGEERIARLKKHFEQLTRAGVQCSIISYGYTTVIKESLKRVGLIGFFKEDAIFGRDSEALNRVSGKKHKIISEEMRSGDISYEEAIFVDDSKRNIDECKEDGTCRTLHVHERSGLTEQDLAFLESGLIKK
;
A
#
# COMPACT_ATOMS: atom_id res chain seq x y z
N MET A 1 -6.78 -27.50 -58.25
CA MET A 1 -7.24 -28.90 -58.24
C MET A 1 -8.42 -28.99 -57.27
N ARG A 2 -9.56 -29.39 -57.84
CA ARG A 2 -10.85 -29.50 -57.14
C ARG A 2 -10.96 -30.89 -56.51
N GLN A 3 -11.50 -31.05 -55.33
CA GLN A 3 -12.17 -32.24 -54.80
C GLN A 3 -13.11 -31.76 -53.71
N ALA A 4 -14.34 -31.79 -53.84
CA ALA A 4 -15.41 -32.76 -53.97
C ALA A 4 -15.99 -33.11 -52.58
N ILE A 5 -17.20 -32.64 -52.41
CA ILE A 5 -18.14 -32.81 -51.28
C ILE A 5 -18.79 -34.18 -51.41
N ILE A 6 -18.91 -34.92 -50.31
CA ILE A 6 -19.83 -36.05 -50.21
C ILE A 6 -20.82 -35.82 -49.11
N LEU A 7 -22.07 -35.66 -49.49
CA LEU A 7 -23.25 -35.53 -48.65
C LEU A 7 -23.85 -36.91 -48.48
N THR A 8 -23.98 -37.45 -47.27
CA THR A 8 -24.72 -38.70 -47.01
C THR A 8 -25.94 -38.38 -46.14
N THR A 9 -27.06 -38.44 -46.78
CA THR A 9 -28.40 -38.44 -46.21
C THR A 9 -28.72 -39.80 -45.58
N LEU A 10 -29.07 -39.82 -44.29
CA LEU A 10 -29.61 -41.02 -43.64
C LEU A 10 -31.01 -40.71 -43.10
N THR A 11 -31.97 -41.36 -43.76
CA THR A 11 -33.42 -41.39 -43.45
C THR A 11 -33.66 -42.40 -42.31
N PHE A 12 -34.30 -42.01 -41.22
CA PHE A 12 -34.79 -42.96 -40.22
C PHE A 12 -36.29 -42.82 -40.00
N LEU A 13 -36.92 -43.96 -40.05
CA LEU A 13 -38.36 -44.26 -39.95
C LEU A 13 -38.88 -43.95 -38.53
N PHE A 14 -40.10 -43.41 -38.49
CA PHE A 14 -40.93 -43.33 -37.31
C PHE A 14 -41.50 -44.71 -36.95
N LEU A 15 -41.31 -45.12 -35.68
CA LEU A 15 -42.13 -46.11 -35.02
C LEU A 15 -42.64 -45.57 -33.69
N GLY A 16 -43.96 -45.59 -33.53
CA GLY A 16 -44.64 -45.08 -32.36
C GLY A 16 -44.40 -45.94 -31.10
N GLY A 17 -44.34 -45.31 -29.97
CA GLY A 17 -44.24 -45.97 -28.66
C GLY A 17 -44.81 -45.08 -27.57
N CYS A 18 -45.71 -45.69 -26.82
CA CYS A 18 -46.45 -45.19 -25.67
C CYS A 18 -45.70 -44.22 -24.75
N ALA A 19 -46.37 -43.15 -24.37
CA ALA A 19 -45.94 -42.23 -23.31
C ALA A 19 -46.10 -42.85 -21.94
N PRO A 20 -45.08 -42.84 -21.05
CA PRO A 20 -45.22 -43.05 -19.61
C PRO A 20 -45.51 -41.71 -18.91
N ALA A 21 -46.38 -41.77 -17.93
CA ALA A 21 -46.80 -40.68 -17.08
C ALA A 21 -45.61 -40.00 -16.37
N THR A 22 -45.55 -38.67 -16.44
CA THR A 22 -44.58 -37.82 -15.75
C THR A 22 -44.93 -37.75 -14.26
N PRO A 23 -43.99 -38.02 -13.32
CA PRO A 23 -44.19 -37.74 -11.93
C PRO A 23 -44.12 -36.20 -11.68
N ALA A 24 -45.02 -35.71 -10.88
CA ALA A 24 -45.09 -34.31 -10.45
C ALA A 24 -43.76 -33.86 -9.84
N VAL A 25 -43.12 -32.89 -10.47
CA VAL A 25 -41.95 -32.19 -9.95
C VAL A 25 -42.44 -31.23 -8.85
N THR A 26 -42.20 -31.61 -7.59
CA THR A 26 -42.39 -30.73 -6.45
C THR A 26 -41.38 -29.60 -6.56
N GLU A 27 -41.87 -28.39 -6.87
CA GLU A 27 -41.03 -27.16 -6.86
C GLU A 27 -40.41 -26.97 -5.46
N ALA A 28 -39.13 -27.23 -5.35
CA ALA A 28 -38.35 -26.84 -4.18
C ALA A 28 -38.23 -25.32 -4.18
N LYS A 29 -38.86 -24.65 -3.19
CA LYS A 29 -38.68 -23.24 -2.91
C LYS A 29 -37.19 -22.92 -2.82
N PRO A 30 -36.68 -21.92 -3.54
CA PRO A 30 -35.29 -21.50 -3.41
C PRO A 30 -35.09 -20.96 -1.99
N ILE A 31 -34.28 -21.64 -1.20
CA ILE A 31 -33.72 -21.13 0.06
C ILE A 31 -32.83 -19.95 -0.34
N ARG A 32 -33.39 -18.74 -0.31
CA ARG A 32 -32.59 -17.52 -0.31
C ARG A 32 -31.79 -17.49 0.98
N LYS A 33 -30.62 -18.14 0.99
CA LYS A 33 -29.56 -17.82 1.92
C LYS A 33 -29.22 -16.35 1.66
N ASN A 34 -29.71 -15.46 2.52
CA ASN A 34 -29.17 -14.12 2.67
C ASN A 34 -27.72 -14.27 3.11
N LEU A 35 -26.83 -14.49 2.16
CA LEU A 35 -25.41 -14.20 2.29
C LEU A 35 -25.34 -12.66 2.32
N ARG A 36 -25.67 -12.09 3.48
CA ARG A 36 -25.14 -10.81 3.86
C ARG A 36 -23.64 -11.04 3.93
N LEU A 37 -22.94 -10.73 2.84
CA LEU A 37 -21.51 -10.46 2.88
C LEU A 37 -21.38 -9.40 3.96
N GLU A 38 -20.95 -9.81 5.16
CA GLU A 38 -20.42 -8.88 6.12
C GLU A 38 -19.26 -8.22 5.38
N GLU A 39 -19.50 -7.04 4.82
CA GLU A 39 -18.42 -6.12 4.53
C GLU A 39 -17.67 -6.00 5.86
N LYS A 40 -16.56 -6.72 5.98
CA LYS A 40 -15.60 -6.50 7.05
C LYS A 40 -15.26 -5.03 6.93
N THR A 41 -15.92 -4.18 7.71
CA THR A 41 -15.62 -2.75 7.79
C THR A 41 -14.18 -2.67 8.24
N GLN A 42 -13.34 -2.37 7.27
CA GLN A 42 -11.90 -2.28 7.48
C GLN A 42 -11.70 -1.17 8.50
N LYS A 43 -11.06 -1.47 9.62
CA LYS A 43 -10.76 -0.46 10.63
C LYS A 43 -9.96 0.67 9.99
N PRO A 44 -10.24 1.93 10.33
CA PRO A 44 -9.47 3.06 9.82
C PRO A 44 -8.04 3.02 10.33
N PHE A 45 -7.13 3.59 9.55
CA PHE A 45 -5.75 3.73 9.98
C PHE A 45 -5.63 4.67 11.18
N ARG A 46 -4.78 4.28 12.13
CA ARG A 46 -4.30 5.12 13.24
C ARG A 46 -2.85 5.54 13.03
N ILE A 47 -2.07 4.74 12.28
CA ILE A 47 -0.69 5.06 11.95
C ILE A 47 -0.32 4.57 10.55
N VAL A 48 0.48 5.38 9.84
CA VAL A 48 1.13 5.02 8.59
C VAL A 48 2.63 5.13 8.77
N PHE A 49 3.34 4.03 8.53
CA PHE A 49 4.80 3.98 8.50
C PHE A 49 5.27 4.09 7.05
N TYR A 50 6.14 5.04 6.77
CA TYR A 50 6.71 5.27 5.45
C TYR A 50 8.19 4.89 5.45
N ASP A 51 8.65 4.24 4.39
CA ASP A 51 10.03 4.40 4.00
C ASP A 51 10.26 5.81 3.44
N PHE A 52 11.53 6.18 3.26
CA PHE A 52 11.86 7.50 2.73
C PHE A 52 12.27 7.42 1.25
N ASP A 53 13.45 6.86 0.94
CA ASP A 53 14.00 6.84 -0.42
C ASP A 53 13.08 6.13 -1.41
N GLN A 54 12.81 6.74 -2.57
CA GLN A 54 11.93 6.18 -3.62
C GLN A 54 10.49 5.86 -3.13
N THR A 55 10.12 6.36 -1.95
CA THR A 55 8.77 6.27 -1.36
C THR A 55 8.15 7.65 -1.24
N LEU A 56 8.72 8.56 -0.46
CA LEU A 56 8.30 9.97 -0.42
C LEU A 56 8.97 10.79 -1.52
N PRO A 57 10.31 10.85 -1.65
CA PRO A 57 10.96 11.34 -2.86
C PRO A 57 10.83 10.35 -4.03
N VAL A 58 10.98 10.85 -5.24
CA VAL A 58 10.95 10.05 -6.49
C VAL A 58 12.33 9.49 -6.85
N ILE A 59 13.37 9.93 -6.16
CA ILE A 59 14.75 9.46 -6.32
C ILE A 59 15.23 8.76 -5.03
N HIS A 60 16.37 8.08 -5.15
CA HIS A 60 17.08 7.53 -4.00
C HIS A 60 18.06 8.59 -3.47
N VAL A 61 17.61 9.42 -2.51
CA VAL A 61 18.39 10.58 -2.00
C VAL A 61 19.76 10.14 -1.46
N PHE A 62 19.82 9.02 -0.73
CA PHE A 62 21.09 8.48 -0.22
C PHE A 62 22.10 8.19 -1.33
N HIS A 63 21.68 7.66 -2.49
CA HIS A 63 22.57 7.41 -3.62
C HIS A 63 23.00 8.72 -4.32
N GLU A 64 22.04 9.63 -4.53
CA GLU A 64 22.30 10.92 -5.18
C GLU A 64 23.22 11.82 -4.33
N THR A 65 23.23 11.60 -3.03
CA THR A 65 24.16 12.29 -2.10
C THR A 65 25.43 11.49 -1.83
N LYS A 66 25.65 10.35 -2.54
CA LYS A 66 26.79 9.44 -2.38
C LYS A 66 26.98 8.97 -0.93
N GLY A 67 25.87 8.76 -0.22
CA GLY A 67 25.88 8.31 1.17
C GLY A 67 26.29 9.40 2.16
N ALA A 68 26.21 10.68 1.79
CA ALA A 68 26.47 11.76 2.73
C ALA A 68 25.45 11.76 3.88
N ASP A 69 25.91 12.12 5.06
CA ASP A 69 25.10 12.32 6.27
C ASP A 69 24.68 13.78 6.48
N ASP A 70 25.19 14.67 5.62
CA ASP A 70 24.87 16.10 5.54
C ASP A 70 24.54 16.52 4.10
N VAL A 71 23.43 17.19 3.94
CA VAL A 71 22.95 17.74 2.66
C VAL A 71 22.68 19.23 2.74
N SER A 72 23.15 19.89 3.78
CA SER A 72 22.97 21.35 3.99
C SER A 72 23.53 22.19 2.85
N GLY A 73 24.57 21.71 2.13
CA GLY A 73 25.15 22.36 0.96
C GLY A 73 24.35 22.19 -0.34
N LYS A 74 23.27 21.42 -0.35
CA LYS A 74 22.39 21.31 -1.51
C LYS A 74 21.45 22.52 -1.56
N ASN A 75 21.16 23.00 -2.78
CA ASN A 75 20.18 24.07 -2.98
C ASN A 75 18.73 23.54 -2.89
N ASP A 76 17.76 24.44 -2.77
CA ASP A 76 16.35 24.08 -2.64
C ASP A 76 15.84 23.34 -3.88
N GLN A 77 16.35 23.66 -5.08
CA GLN A 77 15.96 22.99 -6.30
C GLN A 77 16.26 21.49 -6.28
N PHE A 78 17.41 21.10 -5.71
CA PHE A 78 17.72 19.68 -5.53
C PHE A 78 16.60 18.94 -4.77
N PHE A 79 16.07 19.53 -3.69
CA PHE A 79 15.02 18.90 -2.91
C PHE A 79 13.67 18.93 -3.64
N ILE A 80 13.35 20.01 -4.35
CA ILE A 80 12.16 20.10 -5.19
C ILE A 80 12.18 18.99 -6.24
N ASP A 81 13.28 18.83 -6.95
CA ASP A 81 13.45 17.79 -7.98
C ASP A 81 13.40 16.38 -7.37
N ALA A 82 14.05 16.20 -6.20
CA ALA A 82 14.06 14.93 -5.48
C ALA A 82 12.64 14.46 -5.11
N PHE A 83 11.74 15.39 -4.83
CA PHE A 83 10.33 15.09 -4.53
C PHE A 83 9.41 15.11 -5.77
N GLY A 84 9.97 15.25 -6.98
CA GLY A 84 9.22 15.21 -8.23
C GLY A 84 8.52 16.52 -8.62
N GLY A 85 9.01 17.65 -8.10
CA GLY A 85 8.51 19.00 -8.43
C GLY A 85 7.46 19.54 -7.45
N GLU A 86 7.18 20.82 -7.58
CA GLU A 86 6.30 21.57 -6.67
C GLU A 86 4.87 21.01 -6.62
N GLU A 87 4.33 20.58 -7.76
CA GLU A 87 2.97 20.02 -7.83
C GLU A 87 2.84 18.75 -6.99
N ARG A 88 3.84 17.86 -7.10
CA ARG A 88 3.85 16.62 -6.30
C ARG A 88 4.05 16.91 -4.82
N ILE A 89 4.91 17.87 -4.47
CA ILE A 89 5.08 18.33 -3.08
C ILE A 89 3.76 18.85 -2.52
N ALA A 90 3.05 19.70 -3.28
CA ALA A 90 1.72 20.18 -2.88
C ALA A 90 0.71 19.05 -2.70
N ARG A 91 0.75 18.04 -3.56
CA ARG A 91 -0.09 16.84 -3.43
C ARG A 91 0.24 16.01 -2.18
N LEU A 92 1.52 15.79 -1.89
CA LEU A 92 1.97 15.12 -0.66
C LEU A 92 1.54 15.91 0.58
N LYS A 93 1.68 17.23 0.56
CA LYS A 93 1.24 18.09 1.65
C LYS A 93 -0.25 17.95 1.93
N LYS A 94 -1.08 17.97 0.87
CA LYS A 94 -2.53 17.74 0.99
C LYS A 94 -2.83 16.36 1.58
N HIS A 95 -2.10 15.33 1.18
CA HIS A 95 -2.22 13.97 1.73
C HIS A 95 -1.95 13.96 3.24
N PHE A 96 -0.82 14.49 3.68
CA PHE A 96 -0.47 14.54 5.10
C PHE A 96 -1.42 15.40 5.93
N GLU A 97 -1.95 16.49 5.35
CA GLU A 97 -3.00 17.29 5.99
C GLU A 97 -4.29 16.47 6.23
N GLN A 98 -4.68 15.63 5.28
CA GLN A 98 -5.85 14.76 5.42
C GLN A 98 -5.61 13.70 6.52
N LEU A 99 -4.44 13.06 6.56
CA LEU A 99 -4.06 12.12 7.62
C LEU A 99 -4.11 12.80 8.99
N THR A 100 -3.50 13.97 9.12
CA THR A 100 -3.48 14.75 10.37
C THR A 100 -4.90 15.11 10.84
N ARG A 101 -5.77 15.60 9.93
CA ARG A 101 -7.18 15.91 10.25
C ARG A 101 -7.97 14.68 10.70
N ALA A 102 -7.63 13.50 10.17
CA ALA A 102 -8.22 12.23 10.58
C ALA A 102 -7.64 11.68 11.89
N GLY A 103 -6.61 12.32 12.46
CA GLY A 103 -5.92 11.87 13.67
C GLY A 103 -4.96 10.71 13.44
N VAL A 104 -4.56 10.47 12.18
CA VAL A 104 -3.61 9.42 11.81
C VAL A 104 -2.18 9.91 12.04
N GLN A 105 -1.38 9.10 12.74
CA GLN A 105 0.03 9.39 12.95
C GLN A 105 0.85 8.97 11.73
N CYS A 106 1.92 9.71 11.45
CA CYS A 106 2.88 9.38 10.40
C CYS A 106 4.26 9.15 11.02
N SER A 107 4.93 8.07 10.63
CA SER A 107 6.29 7.73 11.05
C SER A 107 7.15 7.41 9.83
N ILE A 108 8.45 7.64 9.92
CA ILE A 108 9.42 7.26 8.88
C ILE A 108 10.41 6.25 9.44
N ILE A 109 10.64 5.16 8.70
CA ILE A 109 11.64 4.15 9.02
C ILE A 109 12.46 3.87 7.75
N SER A 110 13.70 4.36 7.69
CA SER A 110 14.51 4.36 6.47
C SER A 110 15.96 3.99 6.71
N TYR A 111 16.62 3.50 5.66
CA TYR A 111 18.07 3.30 5.66
C TYR A 111 18.86 4.55 5.26
N GLY A 112 18.21 5.69 5.03
CA GLY A 112 18.82 7.01 4.94
C GLY A 112 19.25 7.54 6.32
N TYR A 113 20.15 8.52 6.37
CA TYR A 113 20.49 9.21 7.63
C TYR A 113 19.35 10.07 8.13
N THR A 114 19.12 10.08 9.44
CA THR A 114 18.06 10.86 10.09
C THR A 114 18.16 12.36 9.76
N THR A 115 19.39 12.89 9.76
CA THR A 115 19.67 14.30 9.41
C THR A 115 19.28 14.63 7.98
N VAL A 116 19.61 13.76 7.02
CA VAL A 116 19.26 13.91 5.59
C VAL A 116 17.76 13.87 5.38
N ILE A 117 17.07 12.93 6.03
CA ILE A 117 15.61 12.79 5.97
C ILE A 117 14.94 14.07 6.50
N LYS A 118 15.33 14.51 7.71
CA LYS A 118 14.77 15.70 8.35
C LYS A 118 15.02 16.97 7.53
N GLU A 119 16.23 17.17 7.02
CA GLU A 119 16.55 18.34 6.17
C GLU A 119 15.77 18.31 4.87
N SER A 120 15.67 17.16 4.20
CA SER A 120 14.89 17.03 2.96
C SER A 120 13.42 17.38 3.20
N LEU A 121 12.80 16.83 4.23
CA LEU A 121 11.41 17.14 4.58
C LEU A 121 11.21 18.61 4.96
N LYS A 122 12.17 19.22 5.65
CA LYS A 122 12.15 20.64 6.01
C LYS A 122 12.18 21.53 4.78
N ARG A 123 13.09 21.26 3.82
CA ARG A 123 13.23 22.04 2.58
C ARG A 123 11.97 22.04 1.74
N VAL A 124 11.22 20.96 1.72
CA VAL A 124 9.96 20.87 0.96
C VAL A 124 8.70 21.15 1.83
N GLY A 125 8.88 21.55 3.10
CA GLY A 125 7.80 21.95 3.97
C GLY A 125 6.91 20.80 4.48
N LEU A 126 7.46 19.57 4.54
CA LEU A 126 6.73 18.38 5.01
C LEU A 126 7.10 17.95 6.43
N ILE A 127 8.16 18.48 7.03
CA ILE A 127 8.66 18.03 8.35
C ILE A 127 7.61 18.12 9.47
N GLY A 128 6.73 19.12 9.41
CA GLY A 128 5.71 19.36 10.44
C GLY A 128 4.62 18.30 10.56
N PHE A 129 4.56 17.36 9.61
CA PHE A 129 3.62 16.23 9.64
C PHE A 129 4.16 15.01 10.42
N PHE A 130 5.43 15.04 10.80
CA PHE A 130 6.11 13.97 11.51
C PHE A 130 6.58 14.47 12.86
N LYS A 131 6.34 13.69 13.92
CA LYS A 131 6.93 13.96 15.22
C LYS A 131 8.45 13.72 15.14
N GLU A 132 9.20 14.44 15.94
CA GLU A 132 10.66 14.36 15.92
C GLU A 132 11.19 12.96 16.28
N ASP A 133 10.52 12.29 17.20
CA ASP A 133 10.81 10.94 17.69
C ASP A 133 10.22 9.82 16.82
N ALA A 134 9.47 10.18 15.75
CA ALA A 134 8.87 9.24 14.80
C ALA A 134 9.64 9.14 13.48
N ILE A 135 10.91 9.59 13.43
CA ILE A 135 11.77 9.50 12.24
C ILE A 135 13.00 8.65 12.61
N PHE A 136 13.02 7.42 12.12
CA PHE A 136 14.05 6.42 12.37
C PHE A 136 14.92 6.24 11.13
N GLY A 137 16.08 6.92 11.10
CA GLY A 137 17.11 6.72 10.07
C GLY A 137 18.07 5.61 10.47
N ARG A 138 18.99 5.27 9.56
CA ARG A 138 20.03 4.22 9.74
C ARG A 138 20.92 4.45 10.95
N ASP A 139 21.10 5.68 11.36
CA ASP A 139 21.88 6.15 12.51
C ASP A 139 21.07 6.18 13.81
N SER A 140 19.76 5.90 13.77
CA SER A 140 18.94 5.82 14.97
C SER A 140 19.29 4.59 15.82
N GLU A 141 19.30 4.77 17.15
CA GLU A 141 19.51 3.67 18.09
C GLU A 141 18.48 2.55 17.89
N ALA A 142 17.23 2.92 17.64
CA ALA A 142 16.13 1.98 17.43
C ALA A 142 16.39 1.04 16.25
N LEU A 143 16.78 1.57 15.08
CA LEU A 143 17.04 0.75 13.89
C LEU A 143 18.30 -0.11 14.05
N ASN A 144 19.33 0.41 14.72
CA ASN A 144 20.56 -0.33 15.03
C ASN A 144 20.30 -1.50 15.99
N ARG A 145 19.50 -1.28 17.05
CA ARG A 145 19.12 -2.31 18.03
C ARG A 145 18.44 -3.52 17.37
N VAL A 146 17.63 -3.30 16.36
CA VAL A 146 16.92 -4.36 15.63
C VAL A 146 17.66 -4.84 14.38
N SER A 147 18.95 -4.51 14.24
CA SER A 147 19.82 -4.90 13.10
C SER A 147 19.20 -4.50 11.74
N GLY A 148 18.60 -3.34 11.67
CA GLY A 148 18.00 -2.80 10.45
C GLY A 148 16.62 -3.38 10.09
N LYS A 149 16.02 -4.24 10.90
CA LYS A 149 14.73 -4.87 10.60
C LYS A 149 13.57 -3.91 10.88
N LYS A 150 13.11 -3.20 9.85
CA LYS A 150 12.05 -2.18 9.96
C LYS A 150 10.77 -2.70 10.64
N HIS A 151 10.31 -3.92 10.29
CA HIS A 151 9.11 -4.53 10.86
C HIS A 151 9.17 -4.67 12.39
N LYS A 152 10.37 -4.80 12.99
CA LYS A 152 10.53 -4.87 14.45
C LYS A 152 10.25 -3.51 15.12
N ILE A 153 10.71 -2.40 14.51
CA ILE A 153 10.37 -1.06 15.00
C ILE A 153 8.86 -0.84 14.88
N ILE A 154 8.26 -1.21 13.74
CA ILE A 154 6.81 -1.12 13.54
C ILE A 154 6.07 -1.86 14.64
N SER A 155 6.47 -3.10 14.95
CA SER A 155 5.87 -3.90 16.03
C SER A 155 6.02 -3.24 17.41
N GLU A 156 7.16 -2.59 17.70
CA GLU A 156 7.39 -1.88 18.96
C GLU A 156 6.48 -0.65 19.06
N GLU A 157 6.42 0.18 18.01
CA GLU A 157 5.56 1.37 17.95
C GLU A 157 4.07 1.03 18.07
N MET A 158 3.62 -0.01 17.36
CA MET A 158 2.23 -0.46 17.42
C MET A 158 1.87 -0.97 18.82
N ARG A 159 2.77 -1.72 19.46
CA ARG A 159 2.57 -2.20 20.82
C ARG A 159 2.49 -1.05 21.83
N SER A 160 3.37 -0.08 21.68
CA SER A 160 3.38 1.12 22.54
C SER A 160 2.10 1.94 22.41
N GLY A 161 1.54 2.02 21.20
CA GLY A 161 0.32 2.76 20.90
C GLY A 161 -0.99 1.96 21.04
N ASP A 162 -0.93 0.68 21.46
CA ASP A 162 -2.08 -0.24 21.45
C ASP A 162 -2.81 -0.20 20.08
N ILE A 163 -2.05 -0.43 19.01
CA ILE A 163 -2.50 -0.37 17.61
C ILE A 163 -2.58 -1.79 17.06
N SER A 164 -3.75 -2.17 16.53
CA SER A 164 -3.95 -3.48 15.92
C SER A 164 -3.42 -3.55 14.49
N TYR A 165 -3.27 -4.78 13.96
CA TYR A 165 -2.82 -5.04 12.59
C TYR A 165 -3.58 -4.23 11.53
N GLU A 166 -4.91 -4.16 11.65
CA GLU A 166 -5.78 -3.48 10.69
C GLU A 166 -5.67 -1.95 10.73
N GLU A 167 -5.20 -1.41 11.86
CA GLU A 167 -5.11 0.04 12.11
C GLU A 167 -3.75 0.64 11.71
N ALA A 168 -2.82 -0.20 11.26
CA ALA A 168 -1.48 0.21 10.81
C ALA A 168 -1.21 -0.22 9.38
N ILE A 169 -0.41 0.57 8.66
CA ILE A 169 0.07 0.21 7.33
C ILE A 169 1.51 0.66 7.15
N PHE A 170 2.33 -0.22 6.57
CA PHE A 170 3.71 0.05 6.18
C PHE A 170 3.81 0.23 4.67
N VAL A 171 4.44 1.31 4.25
CA VAL A 171 4.59 1.76 2.85
C VAL A 171 6.07 1.82 2.51
N ASP A 172 6.51 1.02 1.55
CA ASP A 172 7.93 0.87 1.22
C ASP A 172 8.10 0.46 -0.26
N ASP A 173 9.14 0.95 -0.95
CA ASP A 173 9.46 0.57 -2.32
C ASP A 173 10.21 -0.77 -2.41
N SER A 174 10.80 -1.21 -1.31
CA SER A 174 11.55 -2.44 -1.23
C SER A 174 10.63 -3.65 -1.00
N LYS A 175 10.49 -4.48 -2.03
CA LYS A 175 9.74 -5.73 -1.90
C LYS A 175 10.22 -6.59 -0.72
N ARG A 176 11.52 -6.59 -0.42
CA ARG A 176 12.08 -7.32 0.71
C ARG A 176 11.50 -6.84 2.04
N ASN A 177 11.47 -5.53 2.28
CA ASN A 177 10.93 -4.96 3.52
C ASN A 177 9.43 -5.27 3.67
N ILE A 178 8.70 -5.19 2.55
CA ILE A 178 7.27 -5.55 2.49
C ILE A 178 7.05 -7.02 2.80
N ASP A 179 7.85 -7.92 2.21
CA ASP A 179 7.73 -9.37 2.45
C ASP A 179 8.07 -9.71 3.92
N GLU A 180 9.16 -9.17 4.47
CA GLU A 180 9.53 -9.35 5.88
C GLU A 180 8.40 -8.90 6.83
N CYS A 181 7.73 -7.77 6.54
CA CYS A 181 6.61 -7.27 7.32
C CYS A 181 5.38 -8.20 7.24
N LYS A 182 5.09 -8.74 6.05
CA LYS A 182 4.00 -9.69 5.83
C LYS A 182 4.25 -11.03 6.51
N GLU A 183 5.45 -11.58 6.37
CA GLU A 183 5.85 -12.87 6.96
C GLU A 183 5.81 -12.83 8.49
N ASP A 184 6.20 -11.69 9.08
CA ASP A 184 6.11 -11.48 10.54
C ASP A 184 4.67 -11.16 11.00
N GLY A 185 3.73 -10.90 10.07
CA GLY A 185 2.36 -10.55 10.40
C GLY A 185 2.22 -9.24 11.17
N THR A 186 3.13 -8.28 10.94
CA THR A 186 3.24 -7.06 11.74
C THR A 186 2.07 -6.10 11.52
N CYS A 187 1.84 -5.69 10.28
CA CYS A 187 0.75 -4.78 9.89
C CYS A 187 0.38 -4.94 8.41
N ARG A 188 -0.62 -4.20 7.95
CA ARG A 188 -0.93 -4.07 6.52
C ARG A 188 0.25 -3.46 5.78
N THR A 189 0.37 -3.74 4.48
CA THR A 189 1.48 -3.23 3.68
C THR A 189 1.00 -2.66 2.36
N LEU A 190 1.70 -1.63 1.86
CA LEU A 190 1.59 -1.08 0.52
C LEU A 190 2.98 -1.07 -0.12
N HIS A 191 3.17 -1.83 -1.19
CA HIS A 191 4.41 -1.83 -1.96
C HIS A 191 4.35 -0.72 -3.01
N VAL A 192 5.27 0.26 -2.91
CA VAL A 192 5.43 1.32 -3.91
C VAL A 192 6.16 0.74 -5.11
N HIS A 193 5.45 0.61 -6.24
CA HIS A 193 6.01 0.06 -7.46
C HIS A 193 6.87 1.10 -8.21
N GLU A 194 7.76 0.60 -9.09
CA GLU A 194 8.58 1.39 -10.01
C GLU A 194 9.62 2.31 -9.36
N ARG A 195 9.73 2.32 -8.02
CA ARG A 195 10.73 3.12 -7.29
C ARG A 195 10.73 4.61 -7.67
N SER A 196 9.55 5.14 -7.96
CA SER A 196 9.34 6.52 -8.39
C SER A 196 8.51 7.35 -7.41
N GLY A 197 8.47 6.89 -6.15
CA GLY A 197 7.66 7.48 -5.09
C GLY A 197 6.18 7.10 -5.17
N LEU A 198 5.45 7.41 -4.12
CA LEU A 198 3.99 7.21 -4.06
C LEU A 198 3.29 7.83 -5.26
N THR A 199 2.45 7.04 -5.92
CA THR A 199 1.59 7.46 -7.03
C THR A 199 0.28 8.06 -6.51
N GLU A 200 -0.51 8.69 -7.40
CA GLU A 200 -1.87 9.14 -7.05
C GLU A 200 -2.78 8.00 -6.59
N GLN A 201 -2.60 6.79 -7.16
CA GLN A 201 -3.36 5.61 -6.75
C GLN A 201 -3.00 5.16 -5.34
N ASP A 202 -1.70 5.18 -5.00
CA ASP A 202 -1.23 4.84 -3.66
C ASP A 202 -1.75 5.84 -2.62
N LEU A 203 -1.67 7.14 -2.93
CA LEU A 203 -2.20 8.20 -2.07
C LEU A 203 -3.71 8.06 -1.87
N ALA A 204 -4.46 7.83 -2.94
CA ALA A 204 -5.91 7.62 -2.88
C ALA A 204 -6.26 6.36 -2.05
N PHE A 205 -5.48 5.29 -2.18
CA PHE A 205 -5.66 4.08 -1.37
C PHE A 205 -5.46 4.37 0.12
N LEU A 206 -4.39 5.07 0.51
CA LEU A 206 -4.13 5.45 1.90
C LEU A 206 -5.24 6.37 2.44
N GLU A 207 -5.71 7.32 1.64
CA GLU A 207 -6.80 8.24 2.00
C GLU A 207 -8.15 7.52 2.14
N SER A 208 -8.37 6.44 1.39
CA SER A 208 -9.60 5.63 1.51
C SER A 208 -9.70 4.87 2.83
N GLY A 209 -8.57 4.60 3.48
CA GLY A 209 -8.49 3.96 4.79
C GLY A 209 -8.74 4.89 5.97
N LEU A 210 -9.09 6.16 5.73
CA LEU A 210 -9.39 7.14 6.77
C LEU A 210 -10.86 7.03 7.22
N ILE A 211 -11.12 7.46 8.47
CA ILE A 211 -12.52 7.60 8.94
C ILE A 211 -13.18 8.70 8.11
N LYS A 212 -14.22 8.36 7.37
CA LYS A 212 -15.10 9.37 6.78
C LYS A 212 -15.96 9.96 7.91
N LYS A 213 -15.62 11.17 8.31
CA LYS A 213 -16.48 11.97 9.23
C LYS A 213 -17.68 12.50 8.48
#